data_9d3cf6af2c0903eff17abec4ad3d3630
#
_entry.id   9d3cf6af2c0903eff17abec4ad3d3630
#
_cell.length_a   1.000
_cell.length_b   1.000
_cell.length_c   1.000
_cell.angle_alpha   90.00
_cell.angle_beta   90.00
_cell.angle_gamma   90.00
#
_symmetry.space_group_name_H-M   'P 1'
#
loop_
_entity.id
_entity.type
_entity.pdbx_description
1 polymer ?
#
loop_
_entity_poly.entity_id
_entity_poly.type
_entity_poly.pdbx_seq_one_letter_code
_entity_poly.pdbx_strand_id
1 'polypeptide(L)'
;MKNMLEKLVENSQKAVNDGIYEISYKNIKSEKNIIEEIRNNKHASLITEVKFSSPSLGNIREISDPVSIAKQMVDGGAVGLSILTQPYLFNGSPDYFTKIRKEIKAPLLMKDIVVNKVQIDAAEKLGADVILLIQTVFDKKFAADIDEFISYAHKKKLLVLLEAHTKKEFSDSAKTQADILGINNRNLDTLVISLDTTQSILKDKNEKRIVISESGIESPKDIQFLNKCGADAFLVGSSIMKSKDIKGLVSELVLAI
;
A
#
# COMPACT_ATOMS: atom_id res chain seq x y z
N MET A 1 -2.05 -18.44 21.33
CA MET A 1 -2.95 -17.52 20.58
C MET A 1 -2.24 -17.14 19.30
N LYS A 2 -2.95 -17.14 18.15
CA LYS A 2 -2.40 -16.67 16.87
C LYS A 2 -2.06 -15.19 16.96
N ASN A 3 -0.92 -14.80 16.41
CA ASN A 3 -0.56 -13.38 16.29
C ASN A 3 -1.38 -12.68 15.20
N MET A 4 -1.27 -11.35 15.08
CA MET A 4 -2.10 -10.60 14.14
C MET A 4 -1.79 -10.93 12.67
N LEU A 5 -0.52 -11.12 12.33
CA LEU A 5 -0.15 -11.50 10.95
C LEU A 5 -0.73 -12.85 10.55
N GLU A 6 -0.71 -13.84 11.44
CA GLU A 6 -1.35 -15.14 11.17
C GLU A 6 -2.84 -15.01 10.87
N LYS A 7 -3.55 -14.16 11.64
CA LYS A 7 -4.97 -13.87 11.38
C LYS A 7 -5.18 -13.18 10.03
N LEU A 8 -4.30 -12.25 9.66
CA LEU A 8 -4.36 -11.56 8.36
C LEU A 8 -4.18 -12.56 7.21
N VAL A 9 -3.20 -13.44 7.32
CA VAL A 9 -2.93 -14.50 6.33
C VAL A 9 -4.11 -15.46 6.19
N GLU A 10 -4.67 -15.94 7.32
CA GLU A 10 -5.84 -16.83 7.31
C GLU A 10 -7.05 -16.18 6.66
N ASN A 11 -7.32 -14.92 6.96
CA ASN A 11 -8.42 -14.19 6.33
C ASN A 11 -8.19 -13.98 4.83
N SER A 12 -6.93 -13.77 4.42
CA SER A 12 -6.59 -13.67 3.00
C SER A 12 -6.77 -15.01 2.28
N GLN A 13 -6.32 -16.10 2.91
CA GLN A 13 -6.53 -17.46 2.41
C GLN A 13 -8.02 -17.82 2.31
N LYS A 14 -8.82 -17.41 3.33
CA LYS A 14 -10.27 -17.53 3.28
C LYS A 14 -10.88 -16.76 2.10
N ALA A 15 -10.46 -15.51 1.88
CA ALA A 15 -10.94 -14.69 0.76
C ALA A 15 -10.62 -15.32 -0.61
N VAL A 16 -9.44 -15.93 -0.75
CA VAL A 16 -9.08 -16.73 -1.93
C VAL A 16 -10.03 -17.91 -2.12
N ASN A 17 -10.27 -18.69 -1.06
CA ASN A 17 -11.15 -19.87 -1.10
C ASN A 17 -12.62 -19.50 -1.34
N ASP A 18 -13.07 -18.33 -0.88
CA ASP A 18 -14.41 -17.81 -1.09
C ASP A 18 -14.61 -17.21 -2.50
N GLY A 19 -13.59 -17.25 -3.38
CA GLY A 19 -13.67 -16.76 -4.75
C GLY A 19 -13.67 -15.23 -4.91
N ILE A 20 -13.31 -14.47 -3.86
CA ILE A 20 -13.33 -12.99 -3.87
C ILE A 20 -12.46 -12.41 -5.00
N TYR A 21 -11.41 -13.12 -5.39
CA TYR A 21 -10.47 -12.72 -6.44
C TYR A 21 -10.75 -13.33 -7.82
N GLU A 22 -11.90 -13.98 -8.01
CA GLU A 22 -12.36 -14.51 -9.31
C GLU A 22 -12.97 -13.39 -10.16
N ILE A 23 -12.11 -12.53 -10.70
CA ILE A 23 -12.50 -11.39 -11.51
C ILE A 23 -12.78 -11.86 -12.96
N SER A 24 -14.00 -11.66 -13.44
CA SER A 24 -14.45 -12.08 -14.80
C SER A 24 -14.24 -11.04 -15.88
N TYR A 25 -13.90 -9.80 -15.53
CA TYR A 25 -13.68 -8.67 -16.45
C TYR A 25 -12.24 -8.16 -16.32
N LYS A 26 -11.84 -7.30 -17.26
CA LYS A 26 -10.53 -6.64 -17.21
C LYS A 26 -10.69 -5.13 -17.38
N ASN A 27 -10.20 -4.37 -16.42
CA ASN A 27 -10.09 -2.92 -16.50
C ASN A 27 -8.80 -2.51 -17.21
N ILE A 28 -8.78 -1.29 -17.74
CA ILE A 28 -7.56 -0.68 -18.28
C ILE A 28 -6.78 -0.08 -17.13
N LYS A 29 -5.49 -0.41 -17.03
CA LYS A 29 -4.59 0.20 -16.04
C LYS A 29 -4.22 1.64 -16.46
N SER A 30 -3.56 2.37 -15.56
CA SER A 30 -3.06 3.70 -15.82
C SER A 30 -2.00 3.71 -16.95
N GLU A 31 -1.90 4.82 -17.67
CA GLU A 31 -0.75 5.11 -18.52
C GLU A 31 0.41 5.74 -17.73
N LYS A 32 0.15 6.17 -16.49
CA LYS A 32 1.12 6.80 -15.60
C LYS A 32 1.90 5.75 -14.81
N ASN A 33 3.19 5.99 -14.65
CA ASN A 33 4.08 5.16 -13.85
C ASN A 33 4.30 5.80 -12.46
N ILE A 34 3.98 5.09 -11.40
CA ILE A 34 4.10 5.61 -10.02
C ILE A 34 5.52 6.04 -9.67
N ILE A 35 6.55 5.34 -10.18
CA ILE A 35 7.95 5.68 -9.93
C ILE A 35 8.31 7.03 -10.58
N GLU A 36 7.80 7.27 -11.79
CA GLU A 36 7.99 8.54 -12.50
C GLU A 36 7.20 9.67 -11.83
N GLU A 37 5.94 9.42 -11.44
CA GLU A 37 5.15 10.40 -10.70
C GLU A 37 5.85 10.81 -9.39
N ILE A 38 6.45 9.85 -8.64
CA ILE A 38 7.20 10.15 -7.41
C ILE A 38 8.47 10.95 -7.72
N ARG A 39 9.28 10.53 -8.71
CA ARG A 39 10.56 11.18 -9.03
C ARG A 39 10.42 12.58 -9.57
N ASN A 40 9.33 12.86 -10.30
CA ASN A 40 9.09 14.15 -10.94
C ASN A 40 8.30 15.11 -10.05
N ASN A 41 7.79 14.65 -8.90
CA ASN A 41 7.04 15.50 -7.98
C ASN A 41 7.97 16.50 -7.27
N LYS A 42 7.52 17.74 -7.14
CA LYS A 42 8.23 18.83 -6.47
C LYS A 42 7.89 18.97 -4.99
N HIS A 43 6.88 18.28 -4.56
CA HIS A 43 6.33 18.29 -3.20
C HIS A 43 6.38 16.87 -2.61
N ALA A 44 5.85 16.71 -1.40
CA ALA A 44 5.76 15.38 -0.80
C ALA A 44 4.94 14.43 -1.68
N SER A 45 5.55 13.31 -2.08
CA SER A 45 4.88 12.30 -2.90
C SER A 45 3.98 11.43 -2.02
N LEU A 46 2.68 11.76 -1.97
CA LEU A 46 1.71 11.02 -1.20
C LEU A 46 1.01 9.96 -2.04
N ILE A 47 1.00 8.72 -1.53
CA ILE A 47 0.09 7.65 -1.94
C ILE A 47 -0.99 7.59 -0.85
N THR A 48 -2.21 7.99 -1.18
CA THR A 48 -3.31 8.05 -0.20
C THR A 48 -4.13 6.77 -0.24
N GLU A 49 -4.56 6.28 0.94
CA GLU A 49 -5.19 4.97 1.05
C GLU A 49 -6.69 5.07 1.33
N VAL A 50 -7.50 4.48 0.45
CA VAL A 50 -8.94 4.28 0.68
C VAL A 50 -9.13 3.03 1.53
N LYS A 51 -9.53 3.24 2.80
CA LYS A 51 -9.65 2.20 3.82
C LYS A 51 -10.77 2.52 4.81
N PHE A 52 -11.79 1.68 4.88
CA PHE A 52 -12.93 1.89 5.78
C PHE A 52 -12.74 1.30 7.17
N SER A 53 -11.90 0.27 7.32
CA SER A 53 -11.62 -0.40 8.59
C SER A 53 -10.17 -0.85 8.69
N SER A 54 -9.68 -1.11 9.90
CA SER A 54 -8.39 -1.77 10.13
C SER A 54 -8.41 -2.58 11.42
N PRO A 55 -7.53 -3.59 11.56
CA PRO A 55 -7.46 -4.42 12.78
C PRO A 55 -7.20 -3.65 14.06
N SER A 56 -6.48 -2.52 13.97
CA SER A 56 -6.09 -1.70 15.13
C SER A 56 -7.10 -0.63 15.53
N LEU A 57 -7.89 -0.13 14.58
CA LEU A 57 -8.82 1.00 14.80
C LEU A 57 -10.28 0.59 14.68
N GLY A 58 -10.55 -0.66 14.24
CA GLY A 58 -11.92 -1.05 13.87
C GLY A 58 -12.44 -0.20 12.71
N ASN A 59 -13.69 0.22 12.79
CA ASN A 59 -14.31 1.07 11.79
C ASN A 59 -13.69 2.49 11.83
N ILE A 60 -13.12 2.94 10.72
CA ILE A 60 -12.45 4.26 10.59
C ILE A 60 -13.45 5.29 10.05
N ARG A 61 -14.24 4.88 9.08
CA ARG A 61 -15.26 5.69 8.42
C ARG A 61 -16.41 4.78 7.99
N GLU A 62 -17.64 5.28 8.03
CA GLU A 62 -18.75 4.58 7.41
C GLU A 62 -18.48 4.36 5.92
N ILE A 63 -18.90 3.18 5.42
CA ILE A 63 -18.72 2.86 4.01
C ILE A 63 -19.58 3.83 3.20
N SER A 64 -18.92 4.63 2.40
CA SER A 64 -19.51 5.61 1.51
C SER A 64 -18.97 5.45 0.10
N ASP A 65 -19.30 6.34 -0.82
CA ASP A 65 -18.81 6.25 -2.19
C ASP A 65 -17.27 6.34 -2.26
N PRO A 66 -16.57 5.24 -2.57
CA PRO A 66 -15.11 5.21 -2.62
C PRO A 66 -14.55 6.08 -3.74
N VAL A 67 -15.32 6.32 -4.80
CA VAL A 67 -14.91 7.18 -5.92
C VAL A 67 -14.85 8.64 -5.51
N SER A 68 -15.86 9.11 -4.77
CA SER A 68 -15.87 10.49 -4.25
C SER A 68 -14.68 10.73 -3.32
N ILE A 69 -14.33 9.75 -2.46
CA ILE A 69 -13.16 9.82 -1.58
C ILE A 69 -11.87 9.87 -2.42
N ALA A 70 -11.74 8.98 -3.38
CA ALA A 70 -10.56 8.91 -4.26
C ALA A 70 -10.35 10.19 -5.07
N LYS A 71 -11.44 10.81 -5.59
CA LYS A 71 -11.38 12.09 -6.30
C LYS A 71 -10.84 13.20 -5.39
N GLN A 72 -11.36 13.33 -4.16
CA GLN A 72 -10.86 14.32 -3.19
C GLN A 72 -9.36 14.11 -2.86
N MET A 73 -8.90 12.86 -2.76
CA MET A 73 -7.50 12.54 -2.53
C MET A 73 -6.61 12.99 -3.70
N VAL A 74 -7.02 12.70 -4.94
CA VAL A 74 -6.29 13.13 -6.15
C VAL A 74 -6.33 14.64 -6.31
N ASP A 75 -7.49 15.26 -6.08
CA ASP A 75 -7.65 16.73 -6.12
C ASP A 75 -6.82 17.45 -5.04
N GLY A 76 -6.47 16.75 -3.97
CA GLY A 76 -5.57 17.21 -2.92
C GLY A 76 -4.09 17.13 -3.29
N GLY A 77 -3.75 16.46 -4.40
CA GLY A 77 -2.37 16.34 -4.91
C GLY A 77 -1.71 14.99 -4.68
N ALA A 78 -2.47 13.92 -4.34
CA ALA A 78 -1.92 12.57 -4.25
C ALA A 78 -1.36 12.11 -5.60
N VAL A 79 -0.15 11.56 -5.62
CA VAL A 79 0.52 11.03 -6.83
C VAL A 79 0.02 9.65 -7.21
N GLY A 80 -0.61 8.94 -6.29
CA GLY A 80 -1.21 7.63 -6.48
C GLY A 80 -2.17 7.28 -5.36
N LEU A 81 -2.93 6.21 -5.53
CA LEU A 81 -3.86 5.71 -4.53
C LEU A 81 -3.57 4.26 -4.16
N SER A 82 -3.74 3.94 -2.88
CA SER A 82 -3.76 2.59 -2.34
C SER A 82 -5.19 2.19 -2.03
N ILE A 83 -5.64 1.05 -2.54
CA ILE A 83 -7.02 0.59 -2.38
C ILE A 83 -7.02 -0.75 -1.67
N LEU A 84 -7.67 -0.83 -0.50
CA LEU A 84 -7.82 -2.07 0.24
C LEU A 84 -8.80 -2.99 -0.48
N THR A 85 -8.35 -4.23 -0.76
CA THR A 85 -9.17 -5.27 -1.39
C THR A 85 -9.53 -6.42 -0.44
N GLN A 86 -8.82 -6.55 0.67
CA GLN A 86 -9.08 -7.58 1.68
C GLN A 86 -10.40 -7.30 2.44
N PRO A 87 -11.41 -8.21 2.39
CA PRO A 87 -12.74 -7.89 2.86
C PRO A 87 -12.93 -7.97 4.39
N TYR A 88 -12.38 -9.01 5.02
CA TYR A 88 -12.84 -9.41 6.37
C TYR A 88 -12.37 -8.50 7.52
N LEU A 89 -11.17 -7.93 7.46
CA LEU A 89 -10.61 -7.11 8.53
C LEU A 89 -10.45 -5.64 8.14
N PHE A 90 -10.48 -5.37 6.83
CA PHE A 90 -10.26 -4.01 6.32
C PHE A 90 -11.51 -3.40 5.67
N ASN A 91 -12.60 -4.16 5.57
CA ASN A 91 -13.78 -3.79 4.79
C ASN A 91 -13.41 -3.33 3.37
N GLY A 92 -12.37 -3.96 2.80
CA GLY A 92 -11.92 -3.74 1.43
C GLY A 92 -12.76 -4.51 0.43
N SER A 93 -12.61 -4.18 -0.86
CA SER A 93 -13.32 -4.90 -1.92
C SER A 93 -12.66 -4.70 -3.28
N PRO A 94 -12.52 -5.75 -4.11
CA PRO A 94 -12.20 -5.61 -5.52
C PRO A 94 -13.17 -4.69 -6.28
N ASP A 95 -14.43 -4.60 -5.85
CA ASP A 95 -15.42 -3.70 -6.45
C ASP A 95 -15.09 -2.22 -6.22
N TYR A 96 -14.54 -1.87 -5.04
CA TYR A 96 -14.07 -0.50 -4.79
C TYR A 96 -12.93 -0.16 -5.75
N PHE A 97 -12.00 -1.07 -5.92
CA PHE A 97 -10.90 -0.91 -6.87
C PHE A 97 -11.42 -0.66 -8.28
N THR A 98 -12.36 -1.49 -8.74
CA THR A 98 -12.98 -1.37 -10.06
C THR A 98 -13.68 -0.04 -10.27
N LYS A 99 -14.49 0.40 -9.30
CA LYS A 99 -15.20 1.68 -9.37
C LYS A 99 -14.21 2.84 -9.46
N ILE A 100 -13.19 2.82 -8.61
CA ILE A 100 -12.15 3.87 -8.60
C ILE A 100 -11.36 3.86 -9.91
N ARG A 101 -10.93 2.67 -10.41
CA ARG A 101 -10.14 2.57 -11.64
C ARG A 101 -10.85 3.13 -12.87
N LYS A 102 -12.18 3.01 -12.94
CA LYS A 102 -12.98 3.57 -14.06
C LYS A 102 -12.94 5.10 -14.12
N GLU A 103 -12.79 5.75 -13.00
CA GLU A 103 -12.90 7.21 -12.86
C GLU A 103 -11.54 7.92 -12.64
N ILE A 104 -10.56 7.20 -12.09
CA ILE A 104 -9.27 7.75 -11.68
C ILE A 104 -8.17 7.26 -12.62
N LYS A 105 -7.39 8.21 -13.16
CA LYS A 105 -6.25 7.94 -14.04
C LYS A 105 -4.90 7.86 -13.29
N ALA A 106 -4.86 8.25 -12.03
CA ALA A 106 -3.64 8.11 -11.21
C ALA A 106 -3.23 6.64 -11.06
N PRO A 107 -1.96 6.32 -10.80
CA PRO A 107 -1.53 4.97 -10.47
C PRO A 107 -2.27 4.42 -9.26
N LEU A 108 -2.67 3.13 -9.32
CA LEU A 108 -3.36 2.44 -8.24
C LEU A 108 -2.55 1.26 -7.73
N LEU A 109 -2.35 1.22 -6.41
CA LEU A 109 -1.79 0.09 -5.67
C LEU A 109 -2.93 -0.80 -5.15
N MET A 110 -2.93 -2.09 -5.51
CA MET A 110 -3.76 -3.09 -4.85
C MET A 110 -3.13 -3.45 -3.50
N LYS A 111 -3.77 -3.00 -2.42
CA LYS A 111 -3.33 -3.23 -1.04
C LYS A 111 -4.06 -4.43 -0.44
N ASP A 112 -3.36 -5.52 -0.30
CA ASP A 112 -3.88 -6.78 0.23
C ASP A 112 -2.78 -7.57 0.93
N ILE A 113 -3.13 -8.65 1.63
CA ILE A 113 -2.17 -9.63 2.14
C ILE A 113 -2.07 -10.73 1.07
N VAL A 114 -1.10 -10.59 0.18
CA VAL A 114 -0.96 -11.51 -0.96
C VAL A 114 -0.30 -12.81 -0.51
N VAL A 115 -1.02 -13.90 -0.62
CA VAL A 115 -0.61 -15.26 -0.23
C VAL A 115 -0.74 -16.27 -1.38
N ASN A 116 -1.43 -15.90 -2.46
CA ASN A 116 -1.69 -16.76 -3.61
C ASN A 116 -1.60 -15.97 -4.91
N LYS A 117 -1.09 -16.60 -5.98
CA LYS A 117 -0.95 -15.98 -7.31
C LYS A 117 -2.29 -15.56 -7.93
N VAL A 118 -3.40 -16.15 -7.51
CA VAL A 118 -4.75 -15.71 -7.95
C VAL A 118 -5.03 -14.25 -7.59
N GLN A 119 -4.45 -13.72 -6.49
CA GLN A 119 -4.57 -12.32 -6.12
C GLN A 119 -3.78 -11.42 -7.08
N ILE A 120 -2.66 -11.91 -7.64
CA ILE A 120 -1.89 -11.21 -8.67
C ILE A 120 -2.67 -11.19 -10.00
N ASP A 121 -3.33 -12.31 -10.36
CA ASP A 121 -4.23 -12.36 -11.52
C ASP A 121 -5.40 -11.38 -11.37
N ALA A 122 -5.97 -11.30 -10.15
CA ALA A 122 -7.00 -10.32 -9.84
C ALA A 122 -6.49 -8.88 -9.98
N ALA A 123 -5.30 -8.57 -9.47
CA ALA A 123 -4.68 -7.24 -9.58
C ALA A 123 -4.53 -6.82 -11.06
N GLU A 124 -4.06 -7.71 -11.93
CA GLU A 124 -3.97 -7.47 -13.37
C GLU A 124 -5.35 -7.15 -13.97
N LYS A 125 -6.35 -7.99 -13.66
CA LYS A 125 -7.71 -7.82 -14.18
C LYS A 125 -8.40 -6.57 -13.66
N LEU A 126 -8.15 -6.19 -12.40
CA LEU A 126 -8.66 -4.96 -11.79
C LEU A 126 -8.03 -3.70 -12.41
N GLY A 127 -6.92 -3.83 -13.15
CA GLY A 127 -6.19 -2.71 -13.72
C GLY A 127 -5.29 -2.00 -12.70
N ALA A 128 -4.73 -2.77 -11.75
CA ALA A 128 -3.73 -2.27 -10.84
C ALA A 128 -2.42 -1.94 -11.58
N ASP A 129 -1.70 -0.94 -11.09
CA ASP A 129 -0.38 -0.56 -11.56
C ASP A 129 0.70 -1.19 -10.68
N VAL A 130 0.41 -1.30 -9.39
CA VAL A 130 1.29 -1.84 -8.35
C VAL A 130 0.55 -2.87 -7.51
N ILE A 131 1.25 -3.90 -7.06
CA ILE A 131 0.76 -4.85 -6.05
C ILE A 131 1.67 -4.83 -4.83
N LEU A 132 1.06 -4.97 -3.64
CA LEU A 132 1.81 -5.14 -2.39
C LEU A 132 2.21 -6.60 -2.20
N LEU A 133 3.47 -6.82 -1.85
CA LEU A 133 3.96 -8.03 -1.19
C LEU A 133 4.54 -7.66 0.17
N ILE A 134 4.49 -8.57 1.14
CA ILE A 134 4.97 -8.34 2.51
C ILE A 134 6.08 -9.34 2.81
N GLN A 135 7.31 -8.88 3.05
CA GLN A 135 8.48 -9.72 3.27
C GLN A 135 8.24 -10.79 4.35
N THR A 136 7.67 -10.39 5.49
CA THR A 136 7.39 -11.30 6.62
C THR A 136 6.47 -12.47 6.26
N VAL A 137 5.54 -12.30 5.29
CA VAL A 137 4.65 -13.38 4.81
C VAL A 137 5.47 -14.50 4.17
N PHE A 138 6.51 -14.16 3.43
CA PHE A 138 7.41 -15.11 2.78
C PHE A 138 8.44 -15.68 3.74
N ASP A 139 9.02 -14.86 4.61
CA ASP A 139 9.97 -15.30 5.65
C ASP A 139 9.35 -16.34 6.58
N LYS A 140 8.08 -16.18 6.94
CA LYS A 140 7.31 -17.14 7.76
C LYS A 140 6.69 -18.28 6.93
N LYS A 141 6.98 -18.36 5.62
CA LYS A 141 6.51 -19.42 4.71
C LYS A 141 4.98 -19.55 4.63
N PHE A 142 4.27 -18.45 4.78
CA PHE A 142 2.81 -18.41 4.56
C PHE A 142 2.45 -18.37 3.06
N ALA A 143 3.39 -17.99 2.21
CA ALA A 143 3.32 -18.09 0.76
C ALA A 143 4.56 -18.83 0.24
N ALA A 144 4.56 -19.18 -1.04
CA ALA A 144 5.70 -19.79 -1.74
C ALA A 144 6.88 -18.81 -1.86
N ASP A 145 7.81 -19.09 -2.74
CA ASP A 145 9.01 -18.27 -2.93
C ASP A 145 8.68 -16.84 -3.38
N ILE A 146 9.32 -15.83 -2.75
CA ILE A 146 9.09 -14.42 -3.02
C ILE A 146 9.50 -14.03 -4.44
N ASP A 147 10.61 -14.57 -4.95
CA ASP A 147 11.11 -14.25 -6.29
C ASP A 147 10.18 -14.80 -7.37
N GLU A 148 9.51 -15.94 -7.09
CA GLU A 148 8.45 -16.44 -7.96
C GLU A 148 7.25 -15.50 -8.01
N PHE A 149 6.83 -14.92 -6.87
CA PHE A 149 5.71 -13.97 -6.82
C PHE A 149 6.06 -12.66 -7.52
N ILE A 150 7.25 -12.12 -7.31
CA ILE A 150 7.74 -10.92 -8.00
C ILE A 150 7.80 -11.17 -9.52
N SER A 151 8.44 -12.27 -9.93
CA SER A 151 8.53 -12.64 -11.35
C SER A 151 7.16 -12.82 -11.98
N TYR A 152 6.20 -13.41 -11.24
CA TYR A 152 4.83 -13.58 -11.73
C TYR A 152 4.10 -12.25 -11.88
N ALA A 153 4.25 -11.33 -10.92
CA ALA A 153 3.70 -9.97 -11.00
C ALA A 153 4.28 -9.20 -12.21
N HIS A 154 5.60 -9.30 -12.44
CA HIS A 154 6.24 -8.68 -13.60
C HIS A 154 5.72 -9.25 -14.94
N LYS A 155 5.47 -10.56 -15.04
CA LYS A 155 4.83 -11.18 -16.23
C LYS A 155 3.43 -10.60 -16.48
N LYS A 156 2.74 -10.17 -15.44
CA LYS A 156 1.44 -9.47 -15.51
C LYS A 156 1.58 -7.95 -15.72
N LYS A 157 2.81 -7.47 -15.90
CA LYS A 157 3.13 -6.03 -16.04
C LYS A 157 2.74 -5.20 -14.82
N LEU A 158 2.72 -5.79 -13.62
CA LEU A 158 2.54 -5.11 -12.35
C LEU A 158 3.91 -4.74 -11.78
N LEU A 159 4.02 -3.53 -11.22
CA LEU A 159 5.12 -3.19 -10.33
C LEU A 159 4.88 -3.81 -8.95
N VAL A 160 5.95 -4.11 -8.24
CA VAL A 160 5.90 -4.71 -6.90
C VAL A 160 6.41 -3.71 -5.87
N LEU A 161 5.55 -3.36 -4.91
CA LEU A 161 5.92 -2.74 -3.64
C LEU A 161 6.15 -3.86 -2.63
N LEU A 162 7.39 -4.01 -2.15
CA LEU A 162 7.76 -5.01 -1.14
C LEU A 162 7.92 -4.34 0.22
N GLU A 163 6.99 -4.63 1.13
CA GLU A 163 6.91 -4.05 2.48
C GLU A 163 7.77 -4.83 3.47
N ALA A 164 8.53 -4.12 4.28
CA ALA A 164 9.34 -4.62 5.38
C ALA A 164 9.11 -3.79 6.66
N HIS A 165 9.30 -4.39 7.83
CA HIS A 165 9.18 -3.72 9.13
C HIS A 165 10.51 -3.65 9.90
N THR A 166 11.42 -4.58 9.67
CA THR A 166 12.71 -4.65 10.37
C THR A 166 13.88 -4.38 9.42
N LYS A 167 15.05 -4.00 9.98
CA LYS A 167 16.29 -3.86 9.19
C LYS A 167 16.63 -5.12 8.42
N LYS A 168 16.42 -6.30 9.04
CA LYS A 168 16.69 -7.58 8.39
C LYS A 168 15.77 -7.78 7.20
N GLU A 169 14.46 -7.63 7.38
CA GLU A 169 13.48 -7.76 6.29
C GLU A 169 13.78 -6.77 5.16
N PHE A 170 14.08 -5.50 5.48
CA PHE A 170 14.43 -4.50 4.48
C PHE A 170 15.73 -4.88 3.71
N SER A 171 16.75 -5.37 4.41
CA SER A 171 17.99 -5.85 3.78
C SER A 171 17.74 -7.05 2.86
N ASP A 172 16.83 -7.96 3.24
CA ASP A 172 16.48 -9.11 2.41
C ASP A 172 15.61 -8.67 1.22
N SER A 173 14.63 -7.78 1.42
CA SER A 173 13.85 -7.15 0.35
C SER A 173 14.73 -6.42 -0.67
N ALA A 174 15.80 -5.77 -0.21
CA ALA A 174 16.74 -5.06 -1.07
C ALA A 174 17.53 -5.99 -2.03
N LYS A 175 17.59 -7.28 -1.76
CA LYS A 175 18.24 -8.28 -2.63
C LYS A 175 17.32 -8.80 -3.73
N THR A 176 16.01 -8.58 -3.61
CA THR A 176 14.99 -9.03 -4.57
C THR A 176 14.88 -8.09 -5.78
N GLN A 177 14.10 -8.51 -6.78
CA GLN A 177 13.76 -7.69 -7.95
C GLN A 177 12.50 -6.83 -7.77
N ALA A 178 12.06 -6.59 -6.52
CA ALA A 178 10.95 -5.66 -6.26
C ALA A 178 11.29 -4.25 -6.78
N ASP A 179 10.30 -3.55 -7.34
CA ASP A 179 10.49 -2.25 -7.98
C ASP A 179 10.56 -1.11 -6.97
N ILE A 180 9.82 -1.24 -5.88
CA ILE A 180 9.66 -0.25 -4.81
C ILE A 180 9.82 -0.98 -3.47
N LEU A 181 10.49 -0.36 -2.51
CA LEU A 181 10.60 -0.86 -1.15
C LEU A 181 9.70 -0.06 -0.20
N GLY A 182 8.96 -0.77 0.65
CA GLY A 182 8.12 -0.17 1.68
C GLY A 182 8.72 -0.36 3.07
N ILE A 183 8.60 0.64 3.94
CA ILE A 183 8.88 0.51 5.36
C ILE A 183 7.58 0.76 6.12
N ASN A 184 7.02 -0.30 6.68
CA ASN A 184 5.84 -0.19 7.52
C ASN A 184 6.25 0.15 8.96
N ASN A 185 5.92 1.36 9.41
CA ASN A 185 6.15 1.80 10.79
C ASN A 185 5.27 1.07 11.81
N ARG A 186 4.28 0.29 11.34
CA ARG A 186 3.45 -0.56 12.18
C ARG A 186 4.00 -1.98 12.20
N ASN A 187 4.30 -2.48 13.39
CA ASN A 187 4.57 -3.90 13.58
C ASN A 187 3.28 -4.71 13.39
N LEU A 188 3.28 -5.67 12.47
CA LEU A 188 2.07 -6.45 12.14
C LEU A 188 1.71 -7.49 13.21
N ASP A 189 2.63 -7.85 14.11
CA ASP A 189 2.36 -8.79 15.21
C ASP A 189 1.77 -8.07 16.43
N THR A 190 2.31 -6.88 16.79
CA THR A 190 1.95 -6.13 18.00
C THR A 190 1.02 -4.95 17.74
N LEU A 191 0.88 -4.51 16.50
CA LEU A 191 0.18 -3.31 16.03
C LEU A 191 0.76 -1.98 16.55
N VAL A 192 1.88 -2.01 17.26
CA VAL A 192 2.59 -0.80 17.70
C VAL A 192 3.13 -0.05 16.47
N ILE A 193 3.02 1.29 16.52
CA ILE A 193 3.52 2.19 15.48
C ILE A 193 4.66 3.03 16.05
N SER A 194 5.76 3.15 15.32
CA SER A 194 6.83 4.11 15.59
C SER A 194 7.47 4.58 14.27
N LEU A 195 7.51 5.88 14.05
CA LEU A 195 8.19 6.48 12.90
C LEU A 195 9.72 6.27 12.97
N ASP A 196 10.27 6.00 14.17
CA ASP A 196 11.67 5.63 14.36
C ASP A 196 12.04 4.33 13.64
N THR A 197 11.05 3.51 13.25
CA THR A 197 11.27 2.33 12.38
C THR A 197 11.91 2.76 11.07
N THR A 198 11.30 3.73 10.37
CA THR A 198 11.86 4.28 9.11
C THR A 198 13.24 4.90 9.36
N GLN A 199 13.40 5.72 10.41
CA GLN A 199 14.68 6.32 10.75
C GLN A 199 15.77 5.26 10.97
N SER A 200 15.47 4.23 11.74
CA SER A 200 16.45 3.18 12.07
C SER A 200 16.86 2.37 10.86
N ILE A 201 15.92 2.07 9.95
CA ILE A 201 16.18 1.28 8.75
C ILE A 201 17.00 2.10 7.74
N LEU A 202 16.68 3.38 7.56
CA LEU A 202 17.32 4.21 6.54
C LEU A 202 18.60 4.92 6.99
N LYS A 203 18.98 4.80 8.28
CA LYS A 203 20.17 5.48 8.84
C LYS A 203 21.44 5.25 8.01
N ASP A 204 21.60 4.04 7.44
CA ASP A 204 22.78 3.65 6.65
C ASP A 204 22.37 3.24 5.22
N LYS A 205 21.29 3.85 4.70
CA LYS A 205 20.72 3.48 3.39
C LYS A 205 21.67 3.78 2.26
N ASN A 206 21.92 2.77 1.43
CA ASN A 206 22.53 2.90 0.10
C ASN A 206 21.60 2.27 -0.96
N GLU A 207 20.27 2.48 -0.84
CA GLU A 207 19.28 1.98 -1.79
C GLU A 207 18.96 3.06 -2.83
N LYS A 208 18.89 2.66 -4.12
CA LYS A 208 18.62 3.55 -5.24
C LYS A 208 17.15 3.51 -5.71
N ARG A 209 16.43 2.47 -5.29
CA ARG A 209 14.98 2.35 -5.56
C ARG A 209 14.22 3.34 -4.69
N ILE A 210 13.00 3.63 -5.11
CA ILE A 210 12.05 4.39 -4.32
C ILE A 210 11.79 3.66 -3.01
N VAL A 211 11.85 4.38 -1.89
CA VAL A 211 11.45 3.88 -0.57
C VAL A 211 10.23 4.65 -0.07
N ILE A 212 9.16 3.93 0.21
CA ILE A 212 7.90 4.46 0.76
C ILE A 212 7.86 4.20 2.25
N SER A 213 7.60 5.24 3.05
CA SER A 213 7.29 5.08 4.47
C SER A 213 5.77 4.99 4.67
N GLU A 214 5.34 3.98 5.43
CA GLU A 214 3.92 3.63 5.60
C GLU A 214 3.53 3.58 7.08
N SER A 215 2.29 3.93 7.39
CA SER A 215 1.70 3.95 8.74
C SER A 215 2.24 5.02 9.69
N GLY A 216 1.34 5.56 10.52
CA GLY A 216 1.68 6.50 11.58
C GLY A 216 1.85 7.95 11.15
N ILE A 217 1.59 8.30 9.92
CA ILE A 217 1.71 9.65 9.39
C ILE A 217 0.39 10.39 9.62
N GLU A 218 0.43 11.46 10.40
CA GLU A 218 -0.76 12.22 10.79
C GLU A 218 -0.63 13.73 10.52
N SER A 219 0.58 14.25 10.33
CA SER A 219 0.86 15.68 10.20
C SER A 219 1.98 15.98 9.20
N PRO A 220 2.09 17.26 8.74
CA PRO A 220 3.23 17.73 7.94
C PRO A 220 4.59 17.49 8.61
N LYS A 221 4.66 17.55 9.94
CA LYS A 221 5.89 17.30 10.71
C LYS A 221 6.38 15.86 10.56
N ASP A 222 5.46 14.89 10.46
CA ASP A 222 5.81 13.47 10.25
C ASP A 222 6.41 13.30 8.85
N ILE A 223 5.80 13.92 7.83
CA ILE A 223 6.33 13.93 6.46
C ILE A 223 7.76 14.52 6.43
N GLN A 224 7.96 15.70 7.04
CA GLN A 224 9.26 16.34 7.12
C GLN A 224 10.31 15.46 7.83
N PHE A 225 9.92 14.81 8.92
CA PHE A 225 10.78 13.89 9.65
C PHE A 225 11.19 12.70 8.79
N LEU A 226 10.22 12.02 8.15
CA LEU A 226 10.47 10.84 7.33
C LEU A 226 11.25 11.16 6.06
N ASN A 227 11.01 12.33 5.46
CA ASN A 227 11.81 12.83 4.34
C ASN A 227 13.28 13.03 4.72
N LYS A 228 13.53 13.65 5.89
CA LYS A 228 14.89 13.79 6.43
C LYS A 228 15.56 12.45 6.73
N CYS A 229 14.79 11.41 7.04
CA CYS A 229 15.29 10.05 7.21
C CYS A 229 15.65 9.39 5.86
N GLY A 230 15.23 9.96 4.72
CA GLY A 230 15.52 9.46 3.38
C GLY A 230 14.39 8.63 2.75
N ALA A 231 13.16 8.74 3.22
CA ALA A 231 11.99 8.22 2.51
C ALA A 231 11.67 9.12 1.29
N ASP A 232 11.37 8.49 0.16
CA ASP A 232 11.09 9.18 -1.12
C ASP A 232 9.59 9.46 -1.30
N ALA A 233 8.72 8.67 -0.66
CA ALA A 233 7.27 8.82 -0.72
C ALA A 233 6.61 8.32 0.59
N PHE A 234 5.31 8.63 0.75
CA PHE A 234 4.57 8.42 1.98
C PHE A 234 3.21 7.81 1.70
N LEU A 235 2.90 6.67 2.33
CA LEU A 235 1.59 6.04 2.24
C LEU A 235 0.76 6.40 3.47
N VAL A 236 -0.33 7.16 3.25
CA VAL A 236 -1.16 7.75 4.31
C VAL A 236 -2.62 7.36 4.11
N GLY A 237 -3.21 6.73 5.12
CA GLY A 237 -4.61 6.30 5.05
C GLY A 237 -5.44 6.79 6.23
N SER A 238 -5.14 6.32 7.44
CA SER A 238 -6.03 6.47 8.60
C SER A 238 -6.34 7.92 8.97
N SER A 239 -5.36 8.82 8.95
CA SER A 239 -5.55 10.24 9.22
C SER A 239 -6.45 10.91 8.19
N ILE A 240 -6.20 10.63 6.90
CA ILE A 240 -6.99 11.15 5.77
C ILE A 240 -8.43 10.63 5.84
N MET A 241 -8.62 9.33 6.06
CA MET A 241 -9.96 8.73 6.14
C MET A 241 -10.79 9.22 7.34
N LYS A 242 -10.15 9.67 8.42
CA LYS A 242 -10.83 10.30 9.58
C LYS A 242 -11.17 11.77 9.35
N SER A 243 -10.51 12.43 8.40
CA SER A 243 -10.72 13.85 8.14
C SER A 243 -12.12 14.14 7.59
N LYS A 244 -12.72 15.26 8.03
CA LYS A 244 -13.93 15.81 7.42
C LYS A 244 -13.64 16.50 6.10
N ASP A 245 -12.43 17.05 5.96
CA ASP A 245 -11.89 17.67 4.75
C ASP A 245 -10.71 16.84 4.22
N ILE A 246 -11.02 15.84 3.41
CA ILE A 246 -10.03 14.95 2.81
C ILE A 246 -9.07 15.72 1.91
N LYS A 247 -9.61 16.53 1.01
CA LYS A 247 -8.80 17.29 0.05
C LYS A 247 -7.87 18.27 0.75
N GLY A 248 -8.38 19.02 1.72
CA GLY A 248 -7.57 19.98 2.49
C GLY A 248 -6.43 19.32 3.23
N LEU A 249 -6.68 18.21 3.94
CA LEU A 249 -5.62 17.48 4.66
C LEU A 249 -4.58 16.89 3.70
N VAL A 250 -4.99 16.31 2.56
CA VAL A 250 -4.05 15.81 1.56
C VAL A 250 -3.18 16.95 1.04
N SER A 251 -3.77 18.10 0.68
CA SER A 251 -3.01 19.26 0.22
C SER A 251 -2.01 19.78 1.27
N GLU A 252 -2.42 19.82 2.54
CA GLU A 252 -1.53 20.20 3.66
C GLU A 252 -0.32 19.26 3.77
N LEU A 253 -0.56 17.95 3.68
CA LEU A 253 0.51 16.95 3.73
C LEU A 253 1.41 17.00 2.49
N VAL A 254 0.85 17.22 1.29
CA VAL A 254 1.61 17.37 0.05
C VAL A 254 2.55 18.57 0.10
N LEU A 255 2.10 19.68 0.69
CA LEU A 255 2.89 20.92 0.80
C LEU A 255 3.86 20.91 1.99
N ALA A 256 4.05 19.79 2.66
CA ALA A 256 4.97 19.67 3.80
C ALA A 256 6.46 19.84 3.41
N ILE A 257 6.80 19.56 2.15
CA ILE A 257 8.15 19.70 1.57
C ILE A 257 8.08 20.17 0.13
#